data_4a548c49f86d78f2cf8de3a6ea889421
#
_entry.id   4a548c49f86d78f2cf8de3a6ea889421
#
_cell.length_a   1.000
_cell.length_b   1.000
_cell.length_c   1.000
_cell.angle_alpha   90.00
_cell.angle_beta   90.00
_cell.angle_gamma   90.00
#
_symmetry.space_group_name_H-M   'P 1'
#
loop_
_entity.id
_entity.type
_entity.pdbx_description
1 polymer ?
#
loop_
_entity_poly.entity_id
_entity_poly.type
_entity_poly.pdbx_seq_one_letter_code
_entity_poly.pdbx_strand_id
1 'polypeptide(L)'
;IGGNGYQGMPQNMNGRTYSGTNSLFLFMHTAMNNYAAPIYLTFLQKEKEGLRLNKGAKAMPVVYWDWNIKDAEGKKVSLTDYRSMSKEEREHCEARPFLRSFRVYNIDQTNMKEVNKEKYDKLVAQFQSPKVADTQGMYKNAALDRMFEHQEWLCKIHCDKPSAGAFFNPT
;
A
#
# COMPACT_ATOMS: atom_id res chain seq x y z
N ILE A 1 -18.62 13.78 1.45
CA ILE A 1 -17.22 13.77 0.95
C ILE A 1 -17.09 12.50 0.12
N GLY A 2 -17.42 12.61 -1.20
CA GLY A 2 -17.27 11.52 -2.16
C GLY A 2 -15.80 11.32 -2.50
N GLY A 3 -15.07 10.58 -1.66
CA GLY A 3 -13.74 10.13 -2.00
C GLY A 3 -13.84 9.01 -3.03
N ASN A 4 -13.10 9.09 -4.12
CA ASN A 4 -12.89 7.96 -5.01
C ASN A 4 -12.28 6.83 -4.16
N GLY A 5 -13.10 5.82 -3.82
CA GLY A 5 -12.62 4.65 -3.09
C GLY A 5 -11.69 3.86 -3.99
N TYR A 6 -10.42 3.78 -3.63
CA TYR A 6 -9.48 2.88 -4.31
C TYR A 6 -9.58 1.50 -3.71
N GLN A 7 -9.63 0.47 -4.55
CA GLN A 7 -9.46 -0.91 -4.11
C GLN A 7 -8.00 -1.33 -4.26
N GLY A 8 -7.45 -1.95 -3.22
CA GLY A 8 -6.10 -2.50 -3.24
C GLY A 8 -5.05 -1.64 -2.55
N MET A 9 -3.89 -2.24 -2.37
CA MET A 9 -2.75 -1.62 -1.69
C MET A 9 -1.90 -0.81 -2.67
N PRO A 10 -1.27 0.30 -2.24
CA PRO A 10 -0.30 1.00 -3.05
C PRO A 10 0.76 0.06 -3.59
N GLN A 11 1.08 0.19 -4.87
CA GLN A 11 2.03 -0.69 -5.54
C GLN A 11 2.98 0.09 -6.46
N ASN A 12 4.08 -0.56 -6.82
CA ASN A 12 4.95 -0.04 -7.88
C ASN A 12 4.41 -0.43 -9.27
N MET A 13 5.01 0.10 -10.34
CA MET A 13 4.61 -0.20 -11.71
C MET A 13 4.72 -1.68 -12.10
N ASN A 14 5.47 -2.48 -11.35
CA ASN A 14 5.64 -3.92 -11.59
C ASN A 14 4.64 -4.77 -10.78
N GLY A 15 3.67 -4.15 -10.13
CA GLY A 15 2.66 -4.83 -9.31
C GLY A 15 3.12 -5.23 -7.90
N ARG A 16 4.35 -4.89 -7.49
CA ARG A 16 4.81 -5.15 -6.13
C ARG A 16 4.18 -4.14 -5.16
N THR A 17 3.44 -4.64 -4.20
CA THR A 17 2.76 -3.83 -3.18
C THR A 17 3.75 -3.27 -2.15
N TYR A 18 3.47 -2.07 -1.69
CA TYR A 18 4.11 -1.48 -0.52
C TYR A 18 3.44 -2.02 0.76
N SER A 19 4.18 -2.05 1.86
CA SER A 19 3.71 -2.55 3.15
C SER A 19 3.99 -1.58 4.30
N GLY A 20 3.31 -1.80 5.42
CA GLY A 20 3.50 -1.03 6.64
C GLY A 20 3.26 0.47 6.44
N THR A 21 4.10 1.27 7.06
CA THR A 21 4.02 2.75 7.04
C THR A 21 4.12 3.33 5.63
N ASN A 22 4.91 2.71 4.74
CA ASN A 22 5.00 3.15 3.34
C ASN A 22 3.64 3.09 2.64
N SER A 23 2.90 1.98 2.84
CA SER A 23 1.58 1.81 2.26
C SER A 23 0.61 2.89 2.73
N LEU A 24 0.57 3.14 4.04
CA LEU A 24 -0.29 4.17 4.63
C LEU A 24 0.01 5.56 4.05
N PHE A 25 1.28 5.98 4.05
CA PHE A 25 1.64 7.30 3.54
C PHE A 25 1.41 7.46 2.04
N LEU A 26 1.67 6.42 1.25
CA LEU A 26 1.41 6.47 -0.19
C LEU A 26 -0.10 6.52 -0.48
N PHE A 27 -0.91 5.83 0.31
CA PHE A 27 -2.37 5.90 0.21
C PHE A 27 -2.88 7.30 0.53
N MET A 28 -2.44 7.88 1.64
CA MET A 28 -2.77 9.26 2.03
C MET A 28 -2.32 10.27 0.95
N HIS A 29 -1.10 10.11 0.43
CA HIS A 29 -0.57 10.97 -0.63
C HIS A 29 -1.40 10.89 -1.92
N THR A 30 -1.87 9.68 -2.28
CA THR A 30 -2.78 9.48 -3.41
C THR A 30 -4.10 10.24 -3.20
N ALA A 31 -4.71 10.08 -2.02
CA ALA A 31 -5.98 10.69 -1.70
C ALA A 31 -5.89 12.24 -1.61
N MET A 32 -4.88 12.77 -0.94
CA MET A 32 -4.68 14.22 -0.77
C MET A 32 -4.43 14.95 -2.08
N ASN A 33 -3.84 14.28 -3.07
CA ASN A 33 -3.56 14.87 -4.38
C ASN A 33 -4.60 14.47 -5.45
N ASN A 34 -5.65 13.74 -5.09
CA ASN A 34 -6.68 13.24 -6.00
C ASN A 34 -6.10 12.47 -7.21
N TYR A 35 -5.05 11.68 -6.99
CA TYR A 35 -4.49 10.84 -8.04
C TYR A 35 -5.45 9.70 -8.40
N ALA A 36 -5.43 9.27 -9.66
CA ALA A 36 -6.34 8.26 -10.19
C ALA A 36 -6.10 6.85 -9.60
N ALA A 37 -4.86 6.56 -9.21
CA ALA A 37 -4.49 5.27 -8.63
C ALA A 37 -3.27 5.38 -7.71
N PRO A 38 -3.14 4.51 -6.68
CA PRO A 38 -2.00 4.48 -5.78
C PRO A 38 -0.82 3.70 -6.39
N ILE A 39 -0.39 4.09 -7.59
CA ILE A 39 0.72 3.46 -8.31
C ILE A 39 1.91 4.42 -8.33
N TYR A 40 3.06 3.90 -7.94
CA TYR A 40 4.26 4.68 -7.75
C TYR A 40 5.45 4.09 -8.51
N LEU A 41 6.35 4.96 -8.95
CA LEU A 41 7.56 4.59 -9.66
C LEU A 41 8.76 5.38 -9.14
N THR A 42 9.93 4.75 -9.19
CA THR A 42 11.18 5.43 -8.92
C THR A 42 11.62 6.25 -10.14
N PHE A 43 12.57 7.16 -9.93
CA PHE A 43 13.14 7.93 -11.04
C PHE A 43 13.73 7.02 -12.12
N LEU A 44 14.44 5.97 -11.74
CA LEU A 44 15.01 5.00 -12.69
C LEU A 44 13.93 4.23 -13.47
N GLN A 45 12.83 3.86 -12.81
CA GLN A 45 11.69 3.22 -13.50
C GLN A 45 11.04 4.18 -14.49
N LYS A 46 10.87 5.45 -14.09
CA LYS A 46 10.38 6.50 -14.98
C LYS A 46 11.26 6.64 -16.25
N GLU A 47 12.58 6.65 -16.09
CA GLU A 47 13.51 6.74 -17.23
C GLU A 47 13.44 5.51 -18.15
N LYS A 48 13.40 4.30 -17.60
CA LYS A 48 13.24 3.07 -18.35
C LYS A 48 11.96 3.03 -19.20
N GLU A 49 10.89 3.64 -18.70
CA GLU A 49 9.61 3.77 -19.40
C GLU A 49 9.58 4.97 -20.36
N GLY A 50 10.66 5.74 -20.50
CA GLY A 50 10.73 6.93 -21.35
C GLY A 50 9.80 8.06 -20.90
N LEU A 51 9.39 8.06 -19.65
CA LEU A 51 8.45 9.05 -19.09
C LEU A 51 9.17 10.32 -18.61
N ARG A 52 8.43 11.43 -18.59
CA ARG A 52 8.86 12.70 -18.00
C ARG A 52 8.01 13.03 -16.80
N LEU A 53 8.62 13.68 -15.79
CA LEU A 53 7.87 14.23 -14.68
C LEU A 53 7.21 15.54 -15.10
N ASN A 54 5.99 15.73 -14.65
CA ASN A 54 5.26 16.97 -14.84
C ASN A 54 5.88 18.09 -13.99
N LYS A 55 5.76 19.34 -14.45
CA LYS A 55 6.26 20.49 -13.70
C LYS A 55 5.60 20.54 -12.31
N GLY A 56 6.42 20.65 -11.28
CA GLY A 56 5.94 20.68 -9.89
C GLY A 56 5.75 19.30 -9.24
N ALA A 57 6.09 18.19 -9.92
CA ALA A 57 6.05 16.86 -9.34
C ALA A 57 6.91 16.78 -8.07
N LYS A 58 6.30 16.29 -6.98
CA LYS A 58 6.97 16.12 -5.68
C LYS A 58 7.14 14.64 -5.36
N ALA A 59 8.36 14.25 -5.07
CA ALA A 59 8.65 12.88 -4.66
C ALA A 59 8.10 12.58 -3.26
N MET A 60 7.58 11.36 -3.08
CA MET A 60 7.26 10.82 -1.78
C MET A 60 8.38 9.89 -1.31
N PRO A 61 8.96 10.07 -0.11
CA PRO A 61 9.95 9.15 0.41
C PRO A 61 9.29 7.84 0.84
N VAL A 62 9.92 6.72 0.50
CA VAL A 62 9.61 5.39 1.03
C VAL A 62 10.85 4.82 1.68
N VAL A 63 10.67 4.09 2.75
CA VAL A 63 11.77 3.59 3.58
C VAL A 63 11.72 2.07 3.67
N TYR A 64 12.90 1.45 3.66
CA TYR A 64 13.06 0.02 3.81
C TYR A 64 14.19 -0.27 4.77
N TRP A 65 14.00 -1.25 5.62
CA TRP A 65 15.09 -1.85 6.38
C TRP A 65 15.93 -2.73 5.46
N ASP A 66 17.22 -2.49 5.46
CA ASP A 66 18.22 -3.32 4.79
C ASP A 66 19.28 -3.74 5.81
N TRP A 67 20.09 -4.73 5.47
CA TRP A 67 21.05 -5.30 6.37
C TRP A 67 22.44 -5.24 5.75
N ASN A 68 23.39 -4.72 6.50
CA ASN A 68 24.80 -4.83 6.19
C ASN A 68 25.34 -6.02 6.99
N ILE A 69 25.55 -7.14 6.32
CA ILE A 69 25.98 -8.39 6.95
C ILE A 69 27.37 -8.72 6.45
N LYS A 70 28.27 -8.98 7.38
CA LYS A 70 29.65 -9.41 7.10
C LYS A 70 29.92 -10.69 7.84
N ASP A 71 30.64 -11.63 7.21
CA ASP A 71 31.16 -12.82 7.85
C ASP A 71 32.40 -12.52 8.73
N ALA A 72 32.96 -13.54 9.35
CA ALA A 72 34.15 -13.44 10.21
C ALA A 72 35.38 -12.87 9.48
N GLU A 73 35.44 -13.03 8.16
CA GLU A 73 36.51 -12.51 7.32
C GLU A 73 36.22 -11.08 6.81
N GLY A 74 35.10 -10.51 7.18
CA GLY A 74 34.68 -9.15 6.77
C GLY A 74 34.07 -9.07 5.37
N LYS A 75 33.82 -10.21 4.72
CA LYS A 75 33.20 -10.31 3.41
C LYS A 75 31.70 -10.07 3.51
N LYS A 76 31.14 -9.38 2.55
CA LYS A 76 29.70 -9.08 2.53
C LYS A 76 28.87 -10.32 2.21
N VAL A 77 27.90 -10.61 3.05
CA VAL A 77 26.94 -11.71 2.93
C VAL A 77 25.56 -11.16 2.53
N SER A 78 24.88 -11.85 1.63
CA SER A 78 23.51 -11.47 1.28
C SER A 78 22.54 -11.83 2.41
N LEU A 79 21.41 -11.08 2.51
CA LEU A 79 20.38 -11.40 3.52
C LEU A 79 19.77 -12.80 3.30
N THR A 80 19.72 -13.26 2.05
CA THR A 80 19.22 -14.59 1.70
C THR A 80 20.15 -15.67 2.23
N ASP A 81 21.44 -15.52 1.99
CA ASP A 81 22.46 -16.49 2.46
C ASP A 81 22.52 -16.49 3.98
N TYR A 82 22.50 -15.31 4.61
CA TYR A 82 22.46 -15.20 6.08
C TYR A 82 21.25 -15.91 6.70
N ARG A 83 20.09 -15.85 6.06
CA ARG A 83 18.88 -16.55 6.55
C ARG A 83 18.95 -18.06 6.41
N SER A 84 19.72 -18.57 5.44
CA SER A 84 19.94 -20.00 5.23
C SER A 84 21.05 -20.60 6.10
N MET A 85 21.88 -19.76 6.75
CA MET A 85 22.94 -20.17 7.65
C MET A 85 22.39 -20.81 8.93
N SER A 86 23.17 -21.73 9.52
CA SER A 86 22.91 -22.27 10.85
C SER A 86 23.01 -21.18 11.94
N LYS A 87 22.57 -21.50 13.14
CA LYS A 87 22.64 -20.55 14.26
C LYS A 87 24.10 -20.21 14.61
N GLU A 88 24.96 -21.22 14.61
CA GLU A 88 26.41 -21.12 14.90
C GLU A 88 27.11 -20.22 13.88
N GLU A 89 26.82 -20.39 12.59
CA GLU A 89 27.40 -19.57 11.52
C GLU A 89 26.95 -18.11 11.63
N ARG A 90 25.67 -17.87 11.99
CA ARG A 90 25.16 -16.50 12.19
C ARG A 90 25.78 -15.78 13.38
N GLU A 91 26.18 -16.50 14.43
CA GLU A 91 26.87 -15.91 15.59
C GLU A 91 28.25 -15.33 15.22
N HIS A 92 28.87 -15.83 14.15
CA HIS A 92 30.13 -15.30 13.61
C HIS A 92 29.96 -14.18 12.59
N CYS A 93 28.72 -13.83 12.25
CA CYS A 93 28.41 -12.74 11.33
C CYS A 93 28.08 -11.45 12.07
N GLU A 94 28.62 -10.34 11.60
CA GLU A 94 28.22 -9.01 12.04
C GLU A 94 27.04 -8.52 11.17
N ALA A 95 25.85 -8.50 11.73
CA ALA A 95 24.63 -8.05 11.03
C ALA A 95 24.15 -6.71 11.60
N ARG A 96 24.28 -5.64 10.81
CA ARG A 96 23.84 -4.28 11.20
C ARG A 96 22.66 -3.86 10.33
N PRO A 97 21.47 -3.62 10.93
CA PRO A 97 20.34 -3.06 10.20
C PRO A 97 20.60 -1.58 9.89
N PHE A 98 20.16 -1.14 8.72
CA PHE A 98 20.15 0.27 8.36
C PHE A 98 18.93 0.63 7.52
N LEU A 99 18.53 1.90 7.57
CA LEU A 99 17.37 2.38 6.86
C LEU A 99 17.80 2.91 5.48
N ARG A 100 17.18 2.36 4.42
CA ARG A 100 17.28 2.90 3.06
C ARG A 100 16.06 3.73 2.74
N SER A 101 16.27 4.90 2.19
CA SER A 101 15.20 5.75 1.67
C SER A 101 15.27 5.83 0.15
N PHE A 102 14.11 5.70 -0.49
CA PHE A 102 13.94 5.89 -1.93
C PHE A 102 12.89 6.97 -2.16
N ARG A 103 13.02 7.68 -3.27
CA ARG A 103 12.03 8.66 -3.71
C ARG A 103 11.18 8.05 -4.80
N VAL A 104 9.87 8.11 -4.63
CA VAL A 104 8.91 7.62 -5.61
C VAL A 104 7.94 8.72 -6.02
N TYR A 105 7.41 8.61 -7.22
CA TYR A 105 6.46 9.53 -7.81
C TYR A 105 5.20 8.76 -8.17
N ASN A 106 4.03 9.37 -8.04
CA ASN A 106 2.80 8.77 -8.55
C ASN A 106 2.78 8.83 -10.10
N ILE A 107 2.13 7.86 -10.76
CA ILE A 107 2.02 7.83 -12.22
C ILE A 107 1.36 9.10 -12.78
N ASP A 108 0.43 9.72 -12.05
CA ASP A 108 -0.23 10.98 -12.43
C ASP A 108 0.70 12.19 -12.42
N GLN A 109 1.85 12.08 -11.75
CA GLN A 109 2.91 13.10 -11.79
C GLN A 109 3.82 12.95 -13.02
N THR A 110 3.47 12.05 -13.94
CA THR A 110 4.21 11.80 -15.18
C THR A 110 3.33 12.05 -16.40
N ASN A 111 3.96 12.17 -17.55
CA ASN A 111 3.26 12.27 -18.84
C ASN A 111 2.79 10.90 -19.39
N MET A 112 2.66 9.87 -18.55
CA MET A 112 2.28 8.52 -18.97
C MET A 112 0.93 8.48 -19.70
N LYS A 113 -0.03 9.25 -19.23
CA LYS A 113 -1.36 9.36 -19.83
C LYS A 113 -1.32 9.88 -21.27
N GLU A 114 -0.30 10.67 -21.63
CA GLU A 114 -0.11 11.22 -22.96
C GLU A 114 0.69 10.24 -23.85
N VAL A 115 1.76 9.66 -23.29
CA VAL A 115 2.71 8.81 -24.03
C VAL A 115 2.16 7.39 -24.23
N ASN A 116 1.51 6.82 -23.21
CA ASN A 116 0.97 5.46 -23.26
C ASN A 116 -0.35 5.35 -22.51
N LYS A 117 -1.38 5.93 -23.08
CA LYS A 117 -2.73 5.97 -22.50
C LYS A 117 -3.28 4.57 -22.20
N GLU A 118 -3.07 3.61 -23.08
CA GLU A 118 -3.58 2.23 -22.90
C GLU A 118 -2.99 1.59 -21.64
N LYS A 119 -1.67 1.69 -21.45
CA LYS A 119 -1.00 1.17 -20.23
C LYS A 119 -1.46 1.91 -18.98
N TYR A 120 -1.61 3.23 -19.07
CA TYR A 120 -2.13 4.04 -17.98
C TYR A 120 -3.54 3.60 -17.57
N ASP A 121 -4.46 3.49 -18.52
CA ASP A 121 -5.85 3.13 -18.26
C ASP A 121 -5.96 1.71 -17.68
N LYS A 122 -5.17 0.74 -18.16
CA LYS A 122 -5.08 -0.62 -17.60
C LYS A 122 -4.61 -0.61 -16.15
N LEU A 123 -3.60 0.20 -15.82
CA LEU A 123 -3.09 0.32 -14.47
C LEU A 123 -4.12 0.94 -13.54
N VAL A 124 -4.77 2.02 -13.95
CA VAL A 124 -5.79 2.72 -13.16
C VAL A 124 -7.03 1.84 -12.95
N ALA A 125 -7.46 1.09 -13.98
CA ALA A 125 -8.62 0.20 -13.89
C ALA A 125 -8.50 -0.85 -12.77
N GLN A 126 -7.29 -1.27 -12.42
CA GLN A 126 -7.05 -2.24 -11.32
C GLN A 126 -7.46 -1.69 -9.95
N PHE A 127 -7.53 -0.36 -9.80
CA PHE A 127 -7.83 0.33 -8.54
C PHE A 127 -9.22 0.98 -8.54
N GLN A 128 -9.95 0.92 -9.63
CA GLN A 128 -11.30 1.42 -9.66
C GLN A 128 -12.21 0.43 -8.92
N SER A 129 -12.90 0.94 -7.89
CA SER A 129 -13.98 0.18 -7.27
C SER A 129 -15.04 -0.12 -8.32
N PRO A 130 -15.57 -1.36 -8.38
CA PRO A 130 -16.72 -1.63 -9.21
C PRO A 130 -17.81 -0.61 -8.86
N LYS A 131 -18.46 -0.03 -9.86
CA LYS A 131 -19.60 0.85 -9.63
C LYS A 131 -20.62 0.02 -8.85
N VAL A 132 -20.76 0.34 -7.57
CA VAL A 132 -21.81 -0.26 -6.75
C VAL A 132 -23.14 0.17 -7.37
N ALA A 133 -23.97 -0.80 -7.76
CA ALA A 133 -25.33 -0.48 -8.18
C ALA A 133 -25.97 0.36 -7.06
N ASP A 134 -26.65 1.45 -7.44
CA ASP A 134 -27.31 2.32 -6.48
C ASP A 134 -28.37 1.49 -5.72
N THR A 135 -28.07 1.11 -4.51
CA THR A 135 -28.92 0.34 -3.61
C THR A 135 -29.67 1.26 -2.65
N GLN A 136 -29.97 2.49 -3.08
CA GLN A 136 -30.64 3.53 -2.26
C GLN A 136 -29.87 3.82 -0.96
N GLY A 137 -28.55 3.83 -1.05
CA GLY A 137 -27.65 4.09 0.10
C GLY A 137 -27.42 2.90 1.03
N MET A 138 -28.05 1.75 0.78
CA MET A 138 -27.81 0.52 1.57
C MET A 138 -26.94 -0.46 0.80
N TYR A 139 -25.80 -0.76 1.36
CA TYR A 139 -24.91 -1.82 0.87
C TYR A 139 -25.45 -3.18 1.35
N LYS A 140 -25.95 -4.01 0.45
CA LYS A 140 -26.38 -5.38 0.78
C LYS A 140 -25.23 -6.34 0.50
N ASN A 141 -24.71 -6.96 1.55
CA ASN A 141 -23.76 -8.08 1.45
C ASN A 141 -24.36 -9.28 2.19
N ALA A 142 -24.85 -10.26 1.45
CA ALA A 142 -25.54 -11.40 2.01
C ALA A 142 -24.72 -12.21 3.05
N ALA A 143 -23.39 -12.14 3.01
CA ALA A 143 -22.53 -12.77 4.01
C ALA A 143 -22.47 -11.94 5.30
N LEU A 144 -22.32 -10.63 5.17
CA LEU A 144 -22.31 -9.71 6.31
C LEU A 144 -23.70 -9.61 6.95
N ASP A 145 -24.77 -9.58 6.14
CA ASP A 145 -26.14 -9.52 6.63
C ASP A 145 -26.46 -10.77 7.46
N ARG A 146 -26.10 -11.98 6.98
CA ARG A 146 -26.21 -13.21 7.76
C ARG A 146 -25.37 -13.20 9.04
N MET A 147 -24.16 -12.64 8.99
CA MET A 147 -23.29 -12.52 10.17
C MET A 147 -23.93 -11.61 11.22
N PHE A 148 -24.61 -10.54 10.82
CA PHE A 148 -25.34 -9.65 11.74
C PHE A 148 -26.67 -10.22 12.21
N GLU A 149 -27.34 -11.03 11.41
CA GLU A 149 -28.57 -11.74 11.79
C GLU A 149 -28.32 -12.86 12.82
N HIS A 150 -27.18 -13.59 12.69
CA HIS A 150 -26.78 -14.67 13.58
C HIS A 150 -25.75 -14.21 14.63
N GLN A 151 -26.10 -13.21 15.43
CA GLN A 151 -25.23 -12.57 16.42
C GLN A 151 -24.89 -13.44 17.64
N GLU A 152 -24.95 -14.77 17.58
CA GLU A 152 -24.71 -15.67 18.72
C GLU A 152 -23.32 -15.51 19.36
N TRP A 153 -22.36 -14.95 18.65
CA TRP A 153 -20.97 -14.74 19.06
C TRP A 153 -20.52 -13.27 19.04
N LEU A 154 -21.41 -12.35 18.68
CA LEU A 154 -21.16 -10.91 18.69
C LEU A 154 -21.85 -10.24 19.87
N CYS A 155 -21.28 -9.16 20.36
CA CYS A 155 -21.97 -8.28 21.28
C CYS A 155 -23.30 -7.80 20.67
N LYS A 156 -24.38 -7.80 21.44
CA LYS A 156 -25.66 -7.28 20.97
C LYS A 156 -25.51 -5.80 20.61
N ILE A 157 -25.78 -5.49 19.33
CA ILE A 157 -25.78 -4.12 18.85
C ILE A 157 -27.17 -3.54 19.05
N HIS A 158 -27.28 -2.50 19.87
CA HIS A 158 -28.52 -1.77 20.13
C HIS A 158 -28.49 -0.45 19.35
N CYS A 159 -29.31 -0.36 18.30
CA CYS A 159 -29.46 0.84 17.48
C CYS A 159 -30.65 1.70 17.87
N ASP A 160 -31.46 1.23 18.81
CA ASP A 160 -32.75 1.81 19.24
C ASP A 160 -32.64 2.77 20.42
N LYS A 161 -31.46 2.89 21.01
CA LYS A 161 -31.21 3.78 22.14
C LYS A 161 -30.41 5.00 21.73
N PRO A 162 -30.86 6.22 22.01
CA PRO A 162 -30.04 7.40 21.80
C PRO A 162 -28.84 7.34 22.75
N SER A 163 -27.63 7.28 22.18
CA SER A 163 -26.38 7.31 22.94
C SER A 163 -25.50 8.43 22.45
N ALA A 164 -24.73 9.03 23.36
CA ALA A 164 -23.75 10.07 23.01
C ALA A 164 -22.54 9.56 22.21
N GLY A 165 -22.44 8.25 21.97
CA GLY A 165 -21.36 7.60 21.22
C GLY A 165 -21.49 6.09 21.23
N ALA A 166 -20.70 5.42 20.40
CA ALA A 166 -20.54 3.98 20.40
C ALA A 166 -19.53 3.57 21.50
N PHE A 167 -19.92 2.65 22.37
CA PHE A 167 -19.03 2.11 23.40
C PHE A 167 -19.19 0.60 23.51
N PHE A 168 -18.13 -0.06 23.91
CA PHE A 168 -18.11 -1.48 24.24
C PHE A 168 -18.20 -1.63 25.76
N ASN A 169 -19.18 -2.38 26.24
CA ASN A 169 -19.31 -2.75 27.65
C ASN A 169 -19.05 -4.26 27.77
N PRO A 170 -17.87 -4.69 28.24
CA PRO A 170 -17.62 -6.09 28.50
C PRO A 170 -18.43 -6.52 29.73
N THR A 171 -19.37 -7.41 29.56
CA THR A 171 -20.08 -8.12 30.64
C THR A 171 -19.33 -9.37 31.01
#